data_a45c52cacfd39a61e900ee013bf1175b
#
_entry.id   a45c52cacfd39a61e900ee013bf1175b
#
_cell.length_a   1.000
_cell.length_b   1.000
_cell.length_c   1.000
_cell.angle_alpha   90.00
_cell.angle_beta   90.00
_cell.angle_gamma   90.00
#
_symmetry.space_group_name_H-M   'P 1'
#
loop_
_entity.id
_entity.type
_entity.pdbx_description
1 polymer ?
#
loop_
_entity_poly.entity_id
_entity_poly.type
_entity_poly.pdbx_seq_one_letter_code
_entity_poly.pdbx_strand_id
1 'polypeptide(L)'
;KGDATGILKWKKFCNSLRLRALLRVIDVPEFNAKQELRTMLTDPATYPVFESNDDAALLAISGTYPQEAPLTRPQDFTSYVQISEFFVDLLKGWNDPRLQVYATQVTLPDQTKDYVGLPSGYQTLPSITASGLNQEMAKAPMKLAMMPYAEVEFIKAELLKKGVIDGGSNAAKEAYQKGVQAAIEQWGQVLPDNYFENPEAAYDDTLERIMNQKFVALFFCDYQQWFEYNRTGFPVLPVGPGIANANNQMPKRFKYPAALQRTNLKNYQAAKQNMGGDDFNIRLMWQQ
;
A
#
# COMPACT_ATOMS: atom_id res chain seq x y z
N LYS A 1 0.84 -14.29 26.00
CA LYS A 1 0.16 -13.01 26.19
C LYS A 1 0.88 -12.06 27.15
N GLY A 2 1.61 -12.48 28.13
CA GLY A 2 2.47 -11.69 29.00
C GLY A 2 3.86 -12.32 29.15
N ASP A 3 4.19 -13.26 28.29
CA ASP A 3 5.51 -13.89 28.23
C ASP A 3 6.51 -13.05 27.41
N ALA A 4 7.79 -13.37 27.53
CA ALA A 4 8.85 -12.64 26.84
C ALA A 4 8.66 -12.63 25.31
N THR A 5 8.13 -13.69 24.72
CA THR A 5 7.86 -13.83 23.29
C THR A 5 6.76 -12.88 22.84
N GLY A 6 5.66 -12.79 23.61
CA GLY A 6 4.58 -11.85 23.33
C GLY A 6 5.04 -10.41 23.43
N ILE A 7 5.85 -10.08 24.44
CA ILE A 7 6.43 -8.74 24.60
C ILE A 7 7.32 -8.37 23.42
N LEU A 8 8.16 -9.31 22.96
CA LEU A 8 9.03 -9.08 21.80
C LEU A 8 8.23 -8.83 20.52
N LYS A 9 7.16 -9.58 20.27
CA LYS A 9 6.27 -9.33 19.12
C LYS A 9 5.64 -7.94 19.18
N TRP A 10 5.20 -7.49 20.34
CA TRP A 10 4.69 -6.12 20.49
C TRP A 10 5.77 -5.06 20.28
N LYS A 11 7.01 -5.28 20.74
CA LYS A 11 8.13 -4.38 20.46
C LYS A 11 8.40 -4.29 18.96
N LYS A 12 8.47 -5.43 18.25
CA LYS A 12 8.65 -5.48 16.80
C LYS A 12 7.54 -4.71 16.08
N PHE A 13 6.30 -4.93 16.46
CA PHE A 13 5.18 -4.21 15.86
C PHE A 13 5.26 -2.69 16.10
N CYS A 14 5.48 -2.28 17.34
CA CYS A 14 5.59 -0.88 17.70
C CYS A 14 6.73 -0.17 16.94
N ASN A 15 7.91 -0.79 16.88
CA ASN A 15 9.05 -0.24 16.14
C ASN A 15 8.80 -0.22 14.63
N SER A 16 8.18 -1.24 14.07
CA SER A 16 7.82 -1.27 12.65
C SER A 16 6.82 -0.17 12.28
N LEU A 17 5.81 0.07 13.13
CA LEU A 17 4.90 1.22 12.99
C LEU A 17 5.63 2.56 13.12
N ARG A 18 6.62 2.64 14.04
CA ARG A 18 7.46 3.84 14.17
C ARG A 18 8.27 4.09 12.91
N LEU A 19 8.84 3.05 12.27
CA LEU A 19 9.51 3.21 10.96
C LEU A 19 8.56 3.79 9.91
N ARG A 20 7.33 3.26 9.79
CA ARG A 20 6.30 3.80 8.88
C ARG A 20 6.01 5.28 9.17
N ALA A 21 5.79 5.62 10.44
CA ALA A 21 5.46 6.99 10.83
C ALA A 21 6.61 7.97 10.57
N LEU A 22 7.84 7.59 10.90
CA LEU A 22 9.04 8.41 10.66
C LEU A 22 9.30 8.56 9.15
N LEU A 23 9.13 7.48 8.36
CA LEU A 23 9.27 7.57 6.92
C LEU A 23 8.24 8.55 6.31
N ARG A 24 7.03 8.61 6.87
CA ARG A 24 6.00 9.56 6.42
C ARG A 24 6.45 11.01 6.51
N VAL A 25 7.22 11.35 7.54
CA VAL A 25 7.71 12.71 7.80
C VAL A 25 9.22 12.86 7.53
N ILE A 26 9.79 11.98 6.70
CA ILE A 26 11.25 11.90 6.48
C ILE A 26 11.86 13.21 5.96
N ASP A 27 11.12 13.98 5.21
CA ASP A 27 11.55 15.24 4.61
C ASP A 27 10.98 16.47 5.33
N VAL A 28 10.37 16.29 6.51
CA VAL A 28 9.90 17.35 7.40
C VAL A 28 10.97 17.61 8.46
N PRO A 29 11.70 18.76 8.41
CA PRO A 29 12.91 18.98 9.21
C PRO A 29 12.68 18.89 10.74
N GLU A 30 11.51 19.31 11.20
CA GLU A 30 11.16 19.40 12.63
C GLU A 30 11.17 18.04 13.34
N PHE A 31 11.02 16.93 12.59
CA PHE A 31 10.93 15.59 13.17
C PHE A 31 12.27 14.86 13.27
N ASN A 32 13.35 15.40 12.66
CA ASN A 32 14.66 14.72 12.61
C ASN A 32 14.60 13.24 12.22
N ALA A 33 13.63 12.90 11.35
CA ALA A 33 13.23 11.52 11.08
C ALA A 33 14.35 10.67 10.47
N LYS A 34 15.22 11.26 9.62
CA LYS A 34 16.37 10.55 9.02
C LYS A 34 17.32 10.00 10.07
N GLN A 35 17.64 10.78 11.11
CA GLN A 35 18.50 10.34 12.17
C GLN A 35 17.85 9.25 13.03
N GLU A 36 16.57 9.42 13.36
CA GLU A 36 15.82 8.44 14.13
C GLU A 36 15.73 7.08 13.38
N LEU A 37 15.41 7.11 12.08
CA LEU A 37 15.37 5.91 11.23
C LEU A 37 16.72 5.20 11.17
N ARG A 38 17.82 5.97 11.02
CA ARG A 38 19.17 5.42 11.06
C ARG A 38 19.45 4.74 12.40
N THR A 39 19.20 5.42 13.52
CA THR A 39 19.39 4.87 14.87
C THR A 39 18.62 3.57 15.07
N MET A 40 17.36 3.53 14.68
CA MET A 40 16.52 2.33 14.83
C MET A 40 17.05 1.14 14.03
N LEU A 41 17.49 1.35 12.79
CA LEU A 41 17.93 0.26 11.91
C LEU A 41 19.37 -0.19 12.15
N THR A 42 20.20 0.63 12.85
CA THR A 42 21.56 0.25 13.23
C THR A 42 21.67 -0.38 14.63
N ASP A 43 20.60 -0.31 15.43
CA ASP A 43 20.53 -0.94 16.75
C ASP A 43 19.31 -1.86 16.87
N PRO A 44 19.30 -3.02 16.19
CA PRO A 44 18.18 -3.94 16.22
C PRO A 44 17.93 -4.60 17.59
N ALA A 45 18.92 -4.56 18.49
CA ALA A 45 18.76 -5.09 19.85
C ALA A 45 17.81 -4.20 20.67
N THR A 46 17.97 -2.89 20.56
CA THR A 46 17.09 -1.92 21.22
C THR A 46 15.79 -1.71 20.46
N TYR A 47 15.84 -1.69 19.13
CA TYR A 47 14.72 -1.40 18.23
C TYR A 47 14.40 -2.59 17.30
N PRO A 48 14.03 -3.78 17.84
CA PRO A 48 13.67 -4.91 16.98
C PRO A 48 12.45 -4.54 16.13
N VAL A 49 12.51 -4.85 14.83
CA VAL A 49 11.43 -4.68 13.85
C VAL A 49 11.00 -6.04 13.30
N PHE A 50 10.00 -6.09 12.44
CA PHE A 50 9.62 -7.34 11.77
C PHE A 50 10.78 -7.91 10.96
N GLU A 51 10.99 -9.23 11.05
CA GLU A 51 12.06 -9.97 10.38
C GLU A 51 11.52 -11.05 9.43
N SER A 52 10.23 -11.38 9.54
CA SER A 52 9.56 -12.36 8.68
C SER A 52 8.05 -12.11 8.64
N ASN A 53 7.33 -12.83 7.77
CA ASN A 53 5.88 -12.82 7.72
C ASN A 53 5.22 -13.31 9.03
N ASP A 54 5.92 -14.08 9.86
CA ASP A 54 5.42 -14.51 11.17
C ASP A 54 5.36 -13.38 12.20
N ASP A 55 6.11 -12.31 11.98
CA ASP A 55 6.06 -11.08 12.78
C ASP A 55 4.99 -10.09 12.31
N ALA A 56 4.49 -10.24 11.08
CA ALA A 56 3.55 -9.31 10.47
C ALA A 56 2.28 -9.13 11.33
N ALA A 57 1.82 -7.88 11.43
CA ALA A 57 0.59 -7.59 12.14
C ALA A 57 -0.63 -7.86 11.24
N LEU A 58 -1.08 -9.09 11.25
CA LEU A 58 -2.23 -9.59 10.50
C LEU A 58 -3.37 -9.92 11.48
N LEU A 59 -4.51 -9.27 11.31
CA LEU A 59 -5.71 -9.59 12.05
C LEU A 59 -6.45 -10.76 11.37
N ALA A 60 -6.55 -11.89 12.03
CA ALA A 60 -7.34 -13.01 11.56
C ALA A 60 -8.83 -12.77 11.85
N ILE A 61 -9.64 -12.63 10.82
CA ILE A 61 -11.08 -12.45 10.91
C ILE A 61 -11.74 -13.80 10.74
N SER A 62 -12.41 -14.27 11.80
CA SER A 62 -12.95 -15.63 11.87
C SER A 62 -14.15 -15.88 10.94
N GLY A 63 -14.80 -14.82 10.47
CA GLY A 63 -16.07 -14.92 9.69
C GLY A 63 -17.29 -15.27 10.54
N THR A 64 -17.16 -15.27 11.87
CA THR A 64 -18.28 -15.51 12.79
C THR A 64 -18.47 -14.28 13.70
N TYR A 65 -19.74 -13.96 13.97
CA TYR A 65 -20.06 -12.81 14.85
C TYR A 65 -19.33 -12.89 16.19
N PRO A 66 -18.73 -11.79 16.70
CA PRO A 66 -18.70 -10.44 16.13
C PRO A 66 -17.50 -10.17 15.18
N GLN A 67 -16.70 -11.17 14.85
CA GLN A 67 -15.50 -11.04 14.04
C GLN A 67 -15.78 -11.36 12.55
N GLU A 68 -16.69 -10.62 11.97
CA GLU A 68 -17.02 -10.68 10.55
C GLU A 68 -16.29 -9.58 9.79
N ALA A 69 -15.74 -9.91 8.61
CA ALA A 69 -15.18 -8.89 7.74
C ALA A 69 -16.31 -8.08 7.10
N PRO A 70 -16.16 -6.76 6.96
CA PRO A 70 -17.14 -5.93 6.25
C PRO A 70 -17.42 -6.38 4.81
N LEU A 71 -16.45 -7.07 4.20
CA LEU A 71 -16.48 -7.53 2.81
C LEU A 71 -16.77 -9.05 2.68
N THR A 72 -17.33 -9.69 3.69
CA THR A 72 -17.64 -11.14 3.65
C THR A 72 -18.92 -11.47 2.92
N ARG A 73 -19.77 -10.49 2.67
CA ARG A 73 -20.97 -10.73 1.87
C ARG A 73 -20.61 -10.80 0.39
N PRO A 74 -21.11 -11.79 -0.36
CA PRO A 74 -20.82 -11.91 -1.80
C PRO A 74 -21.05 -10.62 -2.57
N GLN A 75 -22.10 -9.87 -2.25
CA GLN A 75 -22.42 -8.61 -2.91
C GLN A 75 -21.37 -7.49 -2.67
N ASP A 76 -20.61 -7.54 -1.63
CA ASP A 76 -19.56 -6.55 -1.36
C ASP A 76 -18.36 -6.72 -2.32
N PHE A 77 -18.20 -7.90 -2.91
CA PHE A 77 -17.14 -8.24 -3.86
C PHE A 77 -17.60 -8.37 -5.31
N THR A 78 -18.90 -8.58 -5.59
CA THR A 78 -19.30 -9.14 -6.88
C THR A 78 -19.72 -8.15 -7.94
N SER A 79 -20.40 -7.07 -7.62
CA SER A 79 -21.13 -6.37 -8.71
C SER A 79 -20.56 -5.00 -9.05
N TYR A 80 -19.80 -4.42 -8.16
CA TYR A 80 -19.42 -3.00 -8.28
C TYR A 80 -17.95 -2.72 -7.94
N VAL A 81 -17.18 -3.74 -7.52
CA VAL A 81 -15.76 -3.57 -7.17
C VAL A 81 -14.93 -4.26 -8.25
N GLN A 82 -14.36 -3.45 -9.12
CA GLN A 82 -13.48 -3.90 -10.20
C GLN A 82 -12.07 -3.40 -9.95
N ILE A 83 -11.08 -4.15 -10.45
CA ILE A 83 -9.68 -3.79 -10.31
C ILE A 83 -9.29 -2.84 -11.44
N SER A 84 -8.53 -1.80 -11.11
CA SER A 84 -8.09 -0.82 -12.11
C SER A 84 -7.15 -1.42 -13.14
N GLU A 85 -7.23 -0.93 -14.38
CA GLU A 85 -6.34 -1.28 -15.49
C GLU A 85 -4.87 -1.13 -15.10
N PHE A 86 -4.50 0.01 -14.51
CA PHE A 86 -3.15 0.26 -14.02
C PHE A 86 -2.62 -0.87 -13.12
N PHE A 87 -3.44 -1.35 -12.17
CA PHE A 87 -3.02 -2.37 -11.22
C PHE A 87 -2.89 -3.76 -11.88
N VAL A 88 -3.83 -4.08 -12.77
CA VAL A 88 -3.79 -5.33 -13.55
C VAL A 88 -2.57 -5.36 -14.47
N ASP A 89 -2.34 -4.28 -15.21
CA ASP A 89 -1.22 -4.18 -16.17
C ASP A 89 0.13 -4.25 -15.48
N LEU A 90 0.26 -3.61 -14.31
CA LEU A 90 1.46 -3.67 -13.50
C LEU A 90 1.80 -5.12 -13.09
N LEU A 91 0.81 -5.87 -12.60
CA LEU A 91 0.99 -7.27 -12.21
C LEU A 91 1.21 -8.20 -13.43
N LYS A 92 0.53 -7.94 -14.54
CA LYS A 92 0.75 -8.69 -15.81
C LYS A 92 2.17 -8.45 -16.36
N GLY A 93 2.62 -7.21 -16.36
CA GLY A 93 3.98 -6.87 -16.80
C GLY A 93 5.06 -7.60 -16.01
N TRP A 94 4.85 -7.81 -14.73
CA TRP A 94 5.77 -8.56 -13.88
C TRP A 94 5.62 -10.10 -13.97
N ASN A 95 4.59 -10.63 -14.60
CA ASN A 95 4.14 -12.02 -14.49
C ASN A 95 3.91 -12.42 -13.01
N ASP A 96 3.28 -11.54 -12.26
CA ASP A 96 3.18 -11.62 -10.82
C ASP A 96 2.11 -12.63 -10.36
N PRO A 97 2.46 -13.62 -9.52
CA PRO A 97 1.53 -14.65 -9.07
C PRO A 97 0.41 -14.11 -8.16
N ARG A 98 0.54 -12.88 -7.63
CA ARG A 98 -0.52 -12.26 -6.84
C ARG A 98 -1.73 -11.84 -7.67
N LEU A 99 -1.58 -11.68 -9.00
CA LEU A 99 -2.70 -11.27 -9.87
C LEU A 99 -3.89 -12.24 -9.75
N GLN A 100 -3.62 -13.55 -9.79
CA GLN A 100 -4.67 -14.57 -9.66
C GLN A 100 -5.32 -14.60 -8.26
N VAL A 101 -4.61 -14.10 -7.24
CA VAL A 101 -5.16 -13.99 -5.89
C VAL A 101 -6.10 -12.80 -5.78
N TYR A 102 -5.74 -11.67 -6.39
CA TYR A 102 -6.46 -10.40 -6.25
C TYR A 102 -7.64 -10.27 -7.20
N ALA A 103 -7.51 -10.82 -8.41
CA ALA A 103 -8.47 -10.61 -9.50
C ALA A 103 -9.13 -11.90 -9.99
N THR A 104 -10.33 -11.76 -10.55
CA THR A 104 -10.98 -12.82 -11.30
C THR A 104 -10.71 -12.67 -12.79
N GLN A 105 -10.55 -13.79 -13.51
CA GLN A 105 -10.51 -13.77 -14.97
C GLN A 105 -11.89 -13.46 -15.56
N VAL A 106 -11.90 -12.79 -16.69
CA VAL A 106 -13.08 -12.58 -17.54
C VAL A 106 -12.94 -13.36 -18.84
N THR A 107 -14.09 -13.71 -19.44
CA THR A 107 -14.11 -14.36 -20.76
C THR A 107 -14.14 -13.28 -21.83
N LEU A 108 -13.16 -13.31 -22.71
CA LEU A 108 -13.04 -12.39 -23.84
C LEU A 108 -13.96 -12.81 -25.01
N PRO A 109 -14.18 -11.94 -26.02
CA PRO A 109 -15.02 -12.25 -27.17
C PRO A 109 -14.59 -13.50 -27.95
N ASP A 110 -13.30 -13.82 -27.95
CA ASP A 110 -12.70 -15.00 -28.59
C ASP A 110 -12.80 -16.27 -27.71
N GLN A 111 -13.53 -16.22 -26.60
CA GLN A 111 -13.72 -17.28 -25.59
C GLN A 111 -12.47 -17.61 -24.77
N THR A 112 -11.38 -16.91 -24.91
CA THR A 112 -10.23 -17.01 -24.01
C THR A 112 -10.52 -16.34 -22.67
N LYS A 113 -9.76 -16.69 -21.63
CA LYS A 113 -9.84 -16.06 -20.32
C LYS A 113 -8.61 -15.23 -20.05
N ASP A 114 -8.83 -14.02 -19.59
CA ASP A 114 -7.73 -13.12 -19.22
C ASP A 114 -8.14 -12.20 -18.06
N TYR A 115 -7.19 -11.47 -17.51
CA TYR A 115 -7.42 -10.39 -16.55
C TYR A 115 -7.51 -9.07 -17.32
N VAL A 116 -8.60 -8.35 -17.13
CA VAL A 116 -8.87 -7.07 -17.79
C VAL A 116 -9.17 -6.02 -16.72
N GLY A 117 -8.32 -5.02 -16.61
CA GLY A 117 -8.54 -3.95 -15.65
C GLY A 117 -9.57 -2.92 -16.14
N LEU A 118 -10.26 -2.28 -15.20
CA LEU A 118 -11.15 -1.18 -15.51
C LEU A 118 -10.36 0.13 -15.65
N PRO A 119 -10.43 0.82 -16.81
CA PRO A 119 -9.83 2.15 -16.95
C PRO A 119 -10.39 3.12 -15.91
N SER A 120 -9.49 3.82 -15.21
CA SER A 120 -9.83 4.75 -14.13
C SER A 120 -9.90 6.20 -14.62
N GLY A 121 -10.61 7.06 -13.89
CA GLY A 121 -10.64 8.50 -14.15
C GLY A 121 -11.55 8.92 -15.30
N TYR A 122 -12.59 8.16 -15.61
CA TYR A 122 -13.63 8.51 -16.58
C TYR A 122 -14.92 8.97 -15.86
N GLN A 123 -15.63 9.94 -16.42
CA GLN A 123 -16.95 10.37 -15.91
C GLN A 123 -18.01 9.29 -16.15
N THR A 124 -17.91 8.60 -17.28
CA THR A 124 -18.77 7.48 -17.63
C THR A 124 -17.90 6.25 -17.77
N LEU A 125 -18.24 5.22 -17.04
CA LEU A 125 -17.50 3.95 -17.13
C LEU A 125 -17.56 3.40 -18.56
N PRO A 126 -16.42 2.96 -19.11
CA PRO A 126 -16.40 2.27 -20.38
C PRO A 126 -17.27 1.00 -20.32
N SER A 127 -17.96 0.67 -21.42
CA SER A 127 -18.73 -0.57 -21.52
C SER A 127 -17.78 -1.73 -21.83
N ILE A 128 -17.04 -2.17 -20.82
CA ILE A 128 -16.13 -3.32 -20.91
C ILE A 128 -16.43 -4.31 -19.79
N THR A 129 -16.13 -5.58 -20.02
CA THR A 129 -16.12 -6.59 -18.98
C THR A 129 -14.76 -6.55 -18.31
N ALA A 130 -14.71 -6.07 -17.07
CA ALA A 130 -13.48 -5.97 -16.30
C ALA A 130 -13.42 -6.98 -15.14
N SER A 131 -12.22 -7.33 -14.75
CA SER A 131 -11.93 -8.23 -13.63
C SER A 131 -12.41 -7.63 -12.32
N GLY A 132 -13.14 -8.42 -11.56
CA GLY A 132 -13.55 -8.10 -10.20
C GLY A 132 -12.50 -8.54 -9.17
N LEU A 133 -12.71 -8.15 -7.91
CA LEU A 133 -11.97 -8.70 -6.80
C LEU A 133 -12.24 -10.21 -6.66
N ASN A 134 -11.21 -10.97 -6.37
CA ASN A 134 -11.36 -12.40 -6.12
C ASN A 134 -11.94 -12.62 -4.71
N GLN A 135 -13.12 -13.23 -4.66
CA GLN A 135 -13.85 -13.49 -3.41
C GLN A 135 -13.11 -14.44 -2.46
N GLU A 136 -12.18 -15.26 -3.00
CA GLU A 136 -11.38 -16.15 -2.17
C GLU A 136 -10.56 -15.38 -1.11
N MET A 137 -10.19 -14.12 -1.40
CA MET A 137 -9.48 -13.26 -0.45
C MET A 137 -10.30 -12.98 0.81
N ALA A 138 -11.62 -12.97 0.70
CA ALA A 138 -12.54 -12.69 1.81
C ALA A 138 -12.97 -13.92 2.59
N LYS A 139 -12.61 -15.14 2.12
CA LYS A 139 -12.96 -16.36 2.84
C LYS A 139 -12.31 -16.40 4.22
N ALA A 140 -13.11 -16.82 5.18
CA ALA A 140 -12.66 -16.99 6.57
C ALA A 140 -11.66 -18.17 6.72
N PRO A 141 -10.61 -18.01 7.53
CA PRO A 141 -10.21 -16.79 8.23
C PRO A 141 -9.52 -15.78 7.30
N MET A 142 -10.15 -14.64 7.06
CA MET A 142 -9.54 -13.57 6.27
C MET A 142 -8.41 -12.92 7.08
N LYS A 143 -7.27 -12.70 6.43
CA LYS A 143 -6.13 -11.99 7.04
C LYS A 143 -6.15 -10.51 6.61
N LEU A 144 -6.51 -9.63 7.53
CA LEU A 144 -6.44 -8.19 7.31
C LEU A 144 -5.09 -7.64 7.75
N ALA A 145 -4.33 -7.11 6.82
CA ALA A 145 -3.01 -6.57 7.12
C ALA A 145 -3.13 -5.18 7.77
N MET A 146 -2.71 -5.06 9.02
CA MET A 146 -2.46 -3.78 9.68
C MET A 146 -1.07 -3.24 9.30
N MET A 147 -0.08 -4.14 9.29
CA MET A 147 1.26 -3.85 8.81
C MET A 147 1.94 -5.15 8.34
N PRO A 148 2.22 -5.29 7.02
CA PRO A 148 2.93 -6.44 6.49
C PRO A 148 4.43 -6.33 6.75
N TYR A 149 5.12 -7.47 6.86
CA TYR A 149 6.59 -7.50 6.93
C TYR A 149 7.23 -6.92 5.66
N ALA A 150 6.66 -7.20 4.50
CA ALA A 150 7.13 -6.68 3.22
C ALA A 150 7.32 -5.14 3.24
N GLU A 151 6.45 -4.41 3.95
CA GLU A 151 6.58 -2.96 4.07
C GLU A 151 7.87 -2.55 4.79
N VAL A 152 8.30 -3.29 5.81
CA VAL A 152 9.57 -3.02 6.52
C VAL A 152 10.75 -3.18 5.58
N GLU A 153 10.77 -4.21 4.74
CA GLU A 153 11.84 -4.41 3.76
C GLU A 153 11.84 -3.32 2.68
N PHE A 154 10.67 -2.88 2.19
CA PHE A 154 10.60 -1.74 1.27
C PHE A 154 10.99 -0.41 1.93
N ILE A 155 10.72 -0.21 3.22
CA ILE A 155 11.25 0.94 3.98
C ILE A 155 12.78 0.90 3.99
N LYS A 156 13.39 -0.25 4.30
CA LYS A 156 14.85 -0.42 4.27
C LYS A 156 15.40 -0.16 2.87
N ALA A 157 14.79 -0.71 1.81
CA ALA A 157 15.20 -0.48 0.42
C ALA A 157 15.20 1.01 0.06
N GLU A 158 14.15 1.74 0.43
CA GLU A 158 14.06 3.18 0.20
C GLU A 158 15.14 3.95 0.96
N LEU A 159 15.38 3.63 2.24
CA LEU A 159 16.36 4.32 3.06
C LEU A 159 17.79 4.07 2.59
N LEU A 160 18.10 2.85 2.13
CA LEU A 160 19.36 2.49 1.48
C LEU A 160 19.54 3.27 0.17
N LYS A 161 18.51 3.29 -0.68
CA LYS A 161 18.53 4.04 -1.93
C LYS A 161 18.74 5.53 -1.74
N LYS A 162 18.14 6.11 -0.70
CA LYS A 162 18.29 7.53 -0.33
C LYS A 162 19.58 7.83 0.44
N GLY A 163 20.41 6.84 0.75
CA GLY A 163 21.62 7.02 1.56
C GLY A 163 21.35 7.47 3.01
N VAL A 164 20.16 7.20 3.52
CA VAL A 164 19.80 7.46 4.93
C VAL A 164 20.49 6.45 5.84
N ILE A 165 20.61 5.21 5.40
CA ILE A 165 21.39 4.14 6.05
C ILE A 165 22.45 3.63 5.09
N ASP A 166 23.57 3.15 5.64
CA ASP A 166 24.69 2.65 4.87
C ASP A 166 24.41 1.27 4.28
N GLY A 167 24.98 0.95 3.10
CA GLY A 167 24.85 -0.35 2.43
C GLY A 167 24.82 -0.26 0.90
N GLY A 168 24.46 0.89 0.36
CA GLY A 168 24.47 1.14 -1.08
C GLY A 168 23.45 0.32 -1.88
N SER A 169 23.62 0.30 -3.22
CA SER A 169 22.66 -0.26 -4.15
C SER A 169 22.47 -1.78 -3.99
N ASN A 170 23.51 -2.53 -3.63
CA ASN A 170 23.39 -3.98 -3.43
C ASN A 170 22.49 -4.30 -2.22
N ALA A 171 22.68 -3.63 -1.11
CA ALA A 171 21.83 -3.81 0.06
C ALA A 171 20.38 -3.35 -0.21
N ALA A 172 20.21 -2.28 -0.99
CA ALA A 172 18.89 -1.83 -1.43
C ALA A 172 18.20 -2.88 -2.31
N LYS A 173 18.93 -3.51 -3.23
CA LYS A 173 18.44 -4.63 -4.05
C LYS A 173 18.02 -5.81 -3.19
N GLU A 174 18.82 -6.21 -2.21
CA GLU A 174 18.49 -7.32 -1.33
C GLU A 174 17.22 -7.04 -0.51
N ALA A 175 17.09 -5.85 0.06
CA ALA A 175 15.90 -5.45 0.80
C ALA A 175 14.66 -5.41 -0.12
N TYR A 176 14.79 -4.88 -1.34
CA TYR A 176 13.75 -4.89 -2.36
C TYR A 176 13.28 -6.32 -2.68
N GLN A 177 14.22 -7.24 -2.96
CA GLN A 177 13.90 -8.63 -3.30
C GLN A 177 13.23 -9.36 -2.13
N LYS A 178 13.70 -9.15 -0.89
CA LYS A 178 13.04 -9.67 0.32
C LYS A 178 11.63 -9.11 0.48
N GLY A 179 11.43 -7.83 0.22
CA GLY A 179 10.11 -7.21 0.26
C GLY A 179 9.14 -7.82 -0.75
N VAL A 180 9.60 -8.06 -1.99
CA VAL A 180 8.80 -8.72 -3.03
C VAL A 180 8.44 -10.14 -2.63
N GLN A 181 9.44 -10.94 -2.21
CA GLN A 181 9.24 -12.31 -1.77
C GLN A 181 8.23 -12.38 -0.62
N ALA A 182 8.44 -11.57 0.42
CA ALA A 182 7.54 -11.54 1.57
C ALA A 182 6.11 -11.17 1.18
N ALA A 183 5.94 -10.22 0.26
CA ALA A 183 4.62 -9.81 -0.22
C ALA A 183 3.90 -10.91 -1.02
N ILE A 184 4.63 -11.69 -1.81
CA ILE A 184 4.08 -12.84 -2.55
C ILE A 184 3.70 -13.97 -1.58
N GLU A 185 4.60 -14.32 -0.67
CA GLU A 185 4.40 -15.38 0.33
C GLU A 185 3.28 -15.08 1.32
N GLN A 186 3.06 -13.80 1.67
CA GLN A 186 1.95 -13.38 2.53
C GLN A 186 0.59 -13.85 2.00
N TRP A 187 0.45 -13.93 0.68
CA TRP A 187 -0.76 -14.39 -0.01
C TRP A 187 -0.73 -15.87 -0.37
N GLY A 188 0.22 -16.65 0.20
CA GLY A 188 0.34 -18.08 -0.02
C GLY A 188 0.84 -18.45 -1.41
N GLN A 189 1.44 -17.52 -2.12
CA GLN A 189 2.06 -17.76 -3.42
C GLN A 189 3.56 -18.01 -3.25
N VAL A 190 4.17 -18.64 -4.25
CA VAL A 190 5.61 -18.88 -4.32
C VAL A 190 6.22 -17.88 -5.28
N LEU A 191 7.34 -17.27 -4.90
CA LEU A 191 8.11 -16.41 -5.80
C LEU A 191 8.70 -17.29 -6.93
N PRO A 192 8.37 -17.00 -8.22
CA PRO A 192 8.97 -17.75 -9.33
C PRO A 192 10.49 -17.56 -9.38
N ASP A 193 11.23 -18.64 -9.69
CA ASP A 193 12.71 -18.60 -9.75
C ASP A 193 13.23 -17.54 -10.71
N ASN A 194 12.53 -17.34 -11.82
CA ASN A 194 12.89 -16.35 -12.87
C ASN A 194 12.20 -14.98 -12.70
N TYR A 195 11.56 -14.71 -11.56
CA TYR A 195 10.80 -13.47 -11.37
C TYR A 195 11.64 -12.21 -11.58
N PHE A 196 12.87 -12.20 -11.09
CA PHE A 196 13.80 -11.08 -11.22
C PHE A 196 14.63 -11.10 -12.52
N GLU A 197 14.43 -12.08 -13.41
CA GLU A 197 14.94 -12.04 -14.77
C GLU A 197 14.06 -11.13 -15.66
N ASN A 198 12.82 -10.91 -15.27
CA ASN A 198 11.95 -9.93 -15.90
C ASN A 198 12.45 -8.50 -15.61
N PRO A 199 12.86 -7.72 -16.63
CA PRO A 199 13.40 -6.37 -16.44
C PRO A 199 12.39 -5.40 -15.83
N GLU A 200 11.08 -5.66 -15.94
CA GLU A 200 10.05 -4.85 -15.33
C GLU A 200 9.87 -5.15 -13.83
N ALA A 201 10.28 -6.32 -13.37
CA ALA A 201 10.24 -6.72 -11.96
C ALA A 201 11.60 -6.63 -11.26
N ALA A 202 12.70 -6.70 -12.02
CA ALA A 202 14.04 -6.60 -11.48
C ALA A 202 14.30 -5.24 -10.82
N TYR A 203 15.15 -5.21 -9.79
CA TYR A 203 15.61 -3.96 -9.20
C TYR A 203 16.47 -3.18 -10.19
N ASP A 204 16.11 -1.94 -10.47
CA ASP A 204 16.75 -1.05 -11.44
C ASP A 204 17.42 0.18 -10.79
N ASP A 205 17.60 0.14 -9.49
CA ASP A 205 18.18 1.24 -8.69
C ASP A 205 17.37 2.55 -8.76
N THR A 206 16.05 2.46 -8.93
CA THR A 206 15.16 3.62 -8.88
C THR A 206 14.23 3.58 -7.67
N LEU A 207 13.82 4.77 -7.18
CA LEU A 207 12.79 4.87 -6.15
C LEU A 207 11.44 4.41 -6.69
N GLU A 208 11.15 4.69 -7.94
CA GLU A 208 9.91 4.28 -8.59
C GLU A 208 9.73 2.76 -8.55
N ARG A 209 10.77 1.98 -8.86
CA ARG A 209 10.74 0.52 -8.80
C ARG A 209 10.38 0.02 -7.40
N ILE A 210 11.01 0.58 -6.38
CA ILE A 210 10.72 0.23 -4.98
C ILE A 210 9.27 0.57 -4.66
N MET A 211 8.80 1.76 -5.03
CA MET A 211 7.45 2.22 -4.70
C MET A 211 6.36 1.45 -5.46
N ASN A 212 6.60 1.07 -6.71
CA ASN A 212 5.65 0.26 -7.49
C ASN A 212 5.41 -1.09 -6.83
N GLN A 213 6.47 -1.78 -6.39
CA GLN A 213 6.33 -3.05 -5.66
C GLN A 213 5.72 -2.86 -4.27
N LYS A 214 6.11 -1.81 -3.54
CA LYS A 214 5.51 -1.45 -2.26
C LYS A 214 4.02 -1.15 -2.39
N PHE A 215 3.62 -0.48 -3.47
CA PHE A 215 2.21 -0.20 -3.77
C PHE A 215 1.38 -1.48 -3.87
N VAL A 216 1.89 -2.49 -4.58
CA VAL A 216 1.22 -3.80 -4.67
C VAL A 216 1.27 -4.55 -3.33
N ALA A 217 2.38 -4.48 -2.59
CA ALA A 217 2.48 -5.13 -1.27
C ALA A 217 1.52 -4.55 -0.23
N LEU A 218 1.14 -3.29 -0.38
CA LEU A 218 0.17 -2.60 0.49
C LEU A 218 -1.29 -2.78 0.05
N PHE A 219 -1.56 -3.63 -0.93
CA PHE A 219 -2.93 -3.95 -1.31
C PHE A 219 -3.68 -4.57 -0.12
N PHE A 220 -4.90 -4.11 0.14
CA PHE A 220 -5.68 -4.45 1.34
C PHE A 220 -5.03 -4.05 2.69
N CYS A 221 -4.14 -3.04 2.68
CA CYS A 221 -3.58 -2.45 3.89
C CYS A 221 -4.11 -1.01 4.09
N ASP A 222 -5.41 -0.87 4.28
CA ASP A 222 -6.11 0.40 4.46
C ASP A 222 -5.74 1.42 3.37
N TYR A 223 -5.56 2.70 3.70
CA TYR A 223 -5.16 3.76 2.78
C TYR A 223 -3.64 3.88 2.58
N GLN A 224 -2.83 2.88 2.95
CA GLN A 224 -1.37 3.01 2.92
C GLN A 224 -0.83 3.20 1.50
N GLN A 225 -1.43 2.59 0.47
CA GLN A 225 -1.09 2.83 -0.93
C GLN A 225 -1.22 4.32 -1.30
N TRP A 226 -2.35 4.93 -0.94
CA TRP A 226 -2.63 6.33 -1.22
C TRP A 226 -1.72 7.29 -0.44
N PHE A 227 -1.40 6.95 0.81
CA PHE A 227 -0.47 7.72 1.61
C PHE A 227 0.94 7.68 1.05
N GLU A 228 1.44 6.53 0.61
CA GLU A 228 2.75 6.42 -0.02
C GLU A 228 2.81 7.14 -1.37
N TYR A 229 1.76 7.01 -2.19
CA TYR A 229 1.61 7.81 -3.41
C TYR A 229 1.70 9.31 -3.13
N ASN A 230 0.96 9.81 -2.16
CA ASN A 230 0.97 11.23 -1.82
C ASN A 230 2.32 11.71 -1.25
N ARG A 231 3.08 10.82 -0.64
CA ARG A 231 4.42 11.13 -0.10
C ARG A 231 5.50 11.13 -1.18
N THR A 232 5.41 10.24 -2.16
CA THR A 232 6.50 9.97 -3.11
C THR A 232 6.19 10.38 -4.55
N GLY A 233 4.91 10.53 -4.89
CA GLY A 233 4.46 10.67 -6.27
C GLY A 233 4.41 9.35 -7.05
N PHE A 234 4.82 8.22 -6.46
CA PHE A 234 4.85 6.91 -7.09
C PHE A 234 3.81 5.94 -6.48
N PRO A 235 3.28 5.02 -7.30
CA PRO A 235 3.47 4.89 -8.75
C PRO A 235 2.94 6.10 -9.52
N VAL A 236 3.40 6.32 -10.76
CA VAL A 236 2.83 7.33 -11.65
C VAL A 236 1.43 6.87 -12.08
N LEU A 237 0.42 7.32 -11.36
CA LEU A 237 -0.96 6.92 -11.61
C LEU A 237 -1.53 7.64 -12.84
N PRO A 238 -2.30 6.95 -13.70
CA PRO A 238 -2.95 7.57 -14.84
C PRO A 238 -4.01 8.60 -14.37
N VAL A 239 -3.99 9.77 -15.00
CA VAL A 239 -4.97 10.84 -14.78
C VAL A 239 -5.96 10.84 -15.93
N GLY A 240 -7.15 10.32 -15.70
CA GLY A 240 -8.20 10.29 -16.71
C GLY A 240 -8.98 11.61 -16.84
N PRO A 241 -9.73 11.79 -17.93
CA PRO A 241 -10.47 13.03 -18.22
C PRO A 241 -11.64 13.28 -17.26
N GLY A 242 -12.02 12.31 -16.45
CA GLY A 242 -13.12 12.40 -15.48
C GLY A 242 -12.71 12.88 -14.10
N ILE A 243 -11.43 13.21 -13.86
CA ILE A 243 -11.00 13.82 -12.61
C ILE A 243 -11.57 15.23 -12.52
N ALA A 244 -12.60 15.38 -11.70
CA ALA A 244 -13.44 16.59 -11.63
C ALA A 244 -12.89 17.69 -10.71
N ASN A 245 -11.64 17.63 -10.28
CA ASN A 245 -11.05 18.72 -9.50
C ASN A 245 -10.49 19.82 -10.42
N ALA A 246 -10.36 21.03 -9.89
CA ALA A 246 -10.02 22.22 -10.66
C ALA A 246 -8.72 22.13 -11.49
N ASN A 247 -7.82 21.21 -11.16
CA ASN A 247 -6.51 21.10 -11.79
C ASN A 247 -6.29 19.75 -12.49
N ASN A 248 -7.30 18.91 -12.63
CA ASN A 248 -7.19 17.53 -13.14
C ASN A 248 -6.03 16.74 -12.49
N GLN A 249 -5.86 16.93 -11.19
CA GLN A 249 -4.80 16.28 -10.41
C GLN A 249 -5.39 15.25 -9.45
N MET A 250 -4.61 14.23 -9.17
CA MET A 250 -4.97 13.28 -8.11
C MET A 250 -5.13 14.01 -6.77
N PRO A 251 -6.22 13.74 -6.02
CA PRO A 251 -6.46 14.41 -4.75
C PRO A 251 -5.35 14.13 -3.74
N LYS A 252 -4.96 15.16 -3.00
CA LYS A 252 -3.92 15.06 -1.96
C LYS A 252 -4.50 14.75 -0.58
N ARG A 253 -5.77 15.07 -0.35
CA ARG A 253 -6.47 14.83 0.92
C ARG A 253 -7.97 14.68 0.71
N PHE A 254 -8.65 14.21 1.73
CA PHE A 254 -10.11 14.35 1.82
C PHE A 254 -10.49 15.73 2.35
N LYS A 255 -11.60 16.28 1.86
CA LYS A 255 -12.23 17.43 2.51
C LYS A 255 -12.78 17.03 3.87
N TYR A 256 -12.96 18.00 4.75
CA TYR A 256 -13.69 17.75 5.98
C TYR A 256 -15.14 17.31 5.68
N PRO A 257 -15.71 16.39 6.47
CA PRO A 257 -17.09 15.97 6.30
C PRO A 257 -18.04 17.16 6.32
N ALA A 258 -18.97 17.22 5.37
CA ALA A 258 -19.94 18.31 5.26
C ALA A 258 -20.77 18.51 6.54
N ALA A 259 -20.99 17.45 7.32
CA ALA A 259 -21.67 17.53 8.60
C ALA A 259 -21.01 18.51 9.58
N LEU A 260 -19.66 18.63 9.57
CA LEU A 260 -18.93 19.53 10.47
C LEU A 260 -19.26 21.01 10.26
N GLN A 261 -19.66 21.38 9.06
CA GLN A 261 -20.11 22.74 8.77
C GLN A 261 -21.40 23.10 9.52
N ARG A 262 -22.21 22.11 9.88
CA ARG A 262 -23.46 22.29 10.66
C ARG A 262 -23.27 22.02 12.14
N THR A 263 -22.50 21.00 12.50
CA THR A 263 -22.41 20.52 13.87
C THR A 263 -21.25 21.12 14.66
N ASN A 264 -20.21 21.65 13.95
CA ASN A 264 -18.99 22.19 14.60
C ASN A 264 -18.37 23.33 13.78
N LEU A 265 -19.20 24.29 13.36
CA LEU A 265 -18.82 25.36 12.42
C LEU A 265 -17.60 26.15 12.88
N LYS A 266 -17.52 26.51 14.16
CA LYS A 266 -16.41 27.30 14.72
C LYS A 266 -15.06 26.62 14.52
N ASN A 267 -14.95 25.36 14.89
CA ASN A 267 -13.69 24.61 14.76
C ASN A 267 -13.40 24.25 13.31
N TYR A 268 -14.42 23.98 12.49
CA TYR A 268 -14.25 23.79 11.05
C TYR A 268 -13.65 25.03 10.39
N GLN A 269 -14.17 26.23 10.69
CA GLN A 269 -13.65 27.49 10.14
C GLN A 269 -12.21 27.75 10.57
N ALA A 270 -11.88 27.52 11.85
CA ALA A 270 -10.52 27.65 12.36
C ALA A 270 -9.54 26.69 11.66
N ALA A 271 -9.92 25.40 11.52
CA ALA A 271 -9.11 24.40 10.83
C ALA A 271 -8.93 24.75 9.35
N LYS A 272 -10.00 25.18 8.66
CA LYS A 272 -9.96 25.63 7.27
C LYS A 272 -9.01 26.82 7.09
N GLN A 273 -9.05 27.79 7.99
CA GLN A 273 -8.17 28.96 7.96
C GLN A 273 -6.69 28.54 8.15
N ASN A 274 -6.41 27.69 9.15
CA ASN A 274 -5.05 27.22 9.43
C ASN A 274 -4.44 26.44 8.26
N MET A 275 -5.27 25.77 7.46
CA MET A 275 -4.83 25.00 6.28
C MET A 275 -4.82 25.79 4.98
N GLY A 276 -5.22 27.05 4.99
CA GLY A 276 -5.36 27.86 3.77
C GLY A 276 -6.57 27.48 2.90
N GLY A 277 -7.52 26.69 3.42
CA GLY A 277 -8.71 26.27 2.69
C GLY A 277 -9.21 24.87 3.09
N ASP A 278 -10.21 24.37 2.37
CA ASP A 278 -10.69 22.98 2.47
C ASP A 278 -10.91 22.44 1.05
N ASP A 279 -9.81 22.14 0.38
CA ASP A 279 -9.79 21.63 -0.99
C ASP A 279 -9.02 20.31 -1.07
N PHE A 280 -9.32 19.49 -2.08
CA PHE A 280 -8.66 18.21 -2.33
C PHE A 280 -7.17 18.35 -2.69
N ASN A 281 -6.76 19.50 -3.25
CA ASN A 281 -5.41 19.73 -3.74
C ASN A 281 -4.47 20.36 -2.71
N ILE A 282 -4.98 20.70 -1.52
CA ILE A 282 -4.15 21.24 -0.43
C ILE A 282 -3.24 20.14 0.08
N ARG A 283 -1.94 20.37 0.02
CA ARG A 283 -0.93 19.44 0.53
C ARG A 283 -0.85 19.50 2.04
N LEU A 284 -0.68 18.35 2.66
CA LEU A 284 -0.29 18.23 4.06
C LEU A 284 1.24 18.33 4.17
N MET A 285 1.76 18.70 5.34
CA MET A 285 3.19 18.98 5.57
C MET A 285 4.15 17.85 5.16
N TRP A 286 3.67 16.62 5.10
CA TRP A 286 4.46 15.43 4.77
C TRP A 286 4.34 15.01 3.29
N GLN A 287 3.57 15.71 2.48
CA GLN A 287 3.33 15.40 1.06
C GLN A 287 4.28 16.22 0.16
N GLN A 288 4.75 15.60 -0.91
CA GLN A 288 5.53 16.25 -1.96
C GLN A 288 4.65 16.88 -3.05
#